data_25b5de5cbef34e175b9ba6cf99700516
#
_entry.id   25b5de5cbef34e175b9ba6cf99700516
#
_cell.length_a   1.000
_cell.length_b   1.000
_cell.length_c   1.000
_cell.angle_alpha   90.00
_cell.angle_beta   90.00
_cell.angle_gamma   90.00
#
_symmetry.space_group_name_H-M   'P 1'
#
loop_
_entity.id
_entity.type
_entity.pdbx_description
1 polymer ?
#
loop_
_entity_poly.entity_id
_entity_poly.type
_entity_poly.pdbx_seq_one_letter_code
_entity_poly.pdbx_strand_id
1 'polypeptide(L)'
;MRNVCTLVCILFCLTSAVGKTPENTRYLSIADSILHNVLSLYQTKDGLLTETYPVNPDQKITYLAGGMEQSGTLKASFLWPYSGMMSGCVALYKATGNKKYKKILEKRILPGMEQYWDNSRLPACYQSYPTKYGQHGRYYDDNIWIALDYCDYYQLTHKPASLEKAVALYQYIYSGWSDEIGGGIFWCEQQKEAKHTCSNAPSTVLGVKLYRLTKDAKYLEKAKETYAWTKKHLCDPTDHLYWDNINLKGKVSKEKYAYNSGQMIQAGVLLYEETGDEQYLHDAQQTAAGT
;
A
#
# COMPACT_ATOMS: atom_id res chain seq x y z
N MET A 1 12.51 -27.26 -60.36
CA MET A 1 12.07 -25.92 -59.95
C MET A 1 11.14 -26.09 -58.75
N ARG A 2 11.62 -25.86 -57.54
CA ARG A 2 10.88 -26.03 -56.29
C ARG A 2 10.61 -24.64 -55.75
N ASN A 3 9.33 -24.26 -55.73
CA ASN A 3 8.86 -23.01 -55.17
C ASN A 3 8.87 -23.13 -53.60
N VAL A 4 9.69 -22.34 -52.96
CA VAL A 4 9.69 -22.18 -51.52
C VAL A 4 8.72 -21.05 -51.17
N CYS A 5 7.57 -21.40 -50.62
CA CYS A 5 6.63 -20.43 -50.02
C CYS A 5 7.15 -20.00 -48.69
N THR A 6 7.65 -18.78 -48.58
CA THR A 6 8.03 -18.14 -47.32
C THR A 6 6.76 -17.64 -46.63
N LEU A 7 6.35 -18.33 -45.57
CA LEU A 7 5.26 -17.89 -44.69
C LEU A 7 5.77 -16.81 -43.75
N VAL A 8 5.39 -15.55 -43.98
CA VAL A 8 5.66 -14.45 -43.07
C VAL A 8 4.59 -14.48 -41.99
N CYS A 9 4.96 -14.97 -40.80
CA CYS A 9 4.13 -14.81 -39.60
C CYS A 9 4.20 -13.36 -39.13
N ILE A 10 3.18 -12.57 -39.41
CA ILE A 10 2.97 -11.26 -38.80
C ILE A 10 2.42 -11.50 -37.39
N LEU A 11 3.29 -11.38 -36.39
CA LEU A 11 2.89 -11.33 -34.98
C LEU A 11 2.16 -9.99 -34.77
N PHE A 12 0.85 -10.01 -34.75
CA PHE A 12 0.04 -8.89 -34.24
C PHE A 12 0.22 -8.85 -32.71
N CYS A 13 1.12 -8.01 -32.22
CA CYS A 13 1.07 -7.55 -30.84
C CYS A 13 -0.22 -6.74 -30.68
N LEU A 14 -1.29 -7.37 -30.22
CA LEU A 14 -2.45 -6.70 -29.68
C LEU A 14 -2.05 -6.03 -28.36
N THR A 15 -1.44 -4.85 -28.46
CA THR A 15 -1.47 -3.90 -27.36
C THR A 15 -2.94 -3.49 -27.25
N SER A 16 -3.65 -4.04 -26.28
CA SER A 16 -4.95 -3.53 -25.88
C SER A 16 -4.78 -2.09 -25.41
N ALA A 17 -4.86 -1.16 -26.36
CA ALA A 17 -5.11 0.23 -26.06
C ALA A 17 -6.48 0.26 -25.37
N VAL A 18 -6.51 0.37 -24.05
CA VAL A 18 -7.73 0.68 -23.32
C VAL A 18 -8.22 2.00 -23.88
N GLY A 19 -9.19 1.94 -24.78
CA GLY A 19 -9.78 3.10 -25.42
C GLY A 19 -10.28 4.05 -24.34
N LYS A 20 -9.94 5.33 -24.46
CA LYS A 20 -10.47 6.38 -23.57
C LYS A 20 -11.97 6.45 -23.78
N THR A 21 -12.75 5.72 -22.96
CA THR A 21 -14.19 5.91 -22.93
C THR A 21 -14.50 7.28 -22.32
N PRO A 22 -15.62 7.94 -22.66
CA PRO A 22 -16.02 9.21 -22.04
C PRO A 22 -16.06 9.13 -20.51
N GLU A 23 -16.44 7.98 -19.97
CA GLU A 23 -16.49 7.71 -18.54
C GLU A 23 -15.09 7.69 -17.90
N ASN A 24 -14.11 7.01 -18.50
CA ASN A 24 -12.73 7.01 -18.04
C ASN A 24 -12.13 8.43 -18.03
N THR A 25 -12.47 9.25 -19.03
CA THR A 25 -12.03 10.65 -19.08
C THR A 25 -12.62 11.46 -17.93
N ARG A 26 -13.86 11.23 -17.55
CA ARG A 26 -14.53 11.89 -16.42
C ARG A 26 -13.83 11.57 -15.09
N TYR A 27 -13.57 10.29 -14.79
CA TYR A 27 -12.91 9.90 -13.54
C TYR A 27 -11.47 10.43 -13.46
N LEU A 28 -10.73 10.42 -14.55
CA LEU A 28 -9.39 11.01 -14.60
C LEU A 28 -9.42 12.51 -14.33
N SER A 29 -10.41 13.24 -14.88
CA SER A 29 -10.59 14.66 -14.62
C SER A 29 -10.93 14.95 -13.15
N ILE A 30 -11.78 14.13 -12.53
CA ILE A 30 -12.12 14.25 -11.11
C ILE A 30 -10.87 14.01 -10.26
N ALA A 31 -10.12 12.94 -10.51
CA ALA A 31 -8.90 12.62 -9.78
C ALA A 31 -7.83 13.73 -9.91
N ASP A 32 -7.65 14.28 -11.13
CA ASP A 32 -6.75 15.41 -11.36
C ASP A 32 -7.19 16.67 -10.59
N SER A 33 -8.48 16.95 -10.57
CA SER A 33 -9.05 18.07 -9.82
C SER A 33 -8.86 17.91 -8.32
N ILE A 34 -9.08 16.71 -7.78
CA ILE A 34 -8.85 16.41 -6.35
C ILE A 34 -7.38 16.64 -6.01
N LEU A 35 -6.44 16.09 -6.80
CA LEU A 35 -5.01 16.27 -6.59
C LEU A 35 -4.63 17.75 -6.55
N HIS A 36 -5.12 18.56 -7.49
CA HIS A 36 -4.83 19.99 -7.53
C HIS A 36 -5.47 20.74 -6.36
N ASN A 37 -6.69 20.41 -5.97
CA ASN A 37 -7.37 21.03 -4.84
C ASN A 37 -6.63 20.75 -3.53
N VAL A 38 -6.21 19.51 -3.29
CA VAL A 38 -5.41 19.19 -2.11
C VAL A 38 -4.12 20.00 -2.09
N LEU A 39 -3.39 20.04 -3.21
CA LEU A 39 -2.14 20.79 -3.29
C LEU A 39 -2.31 22.31 -3.19
N SER A 40 -3.47 22.87 -3.54
CA SER A 40 -3.72 24.31 -3.46
C SER A 40 -4.28 24.76 -2.10
N LEU A 41 -5.07 23.90 -1.45
CA LEU A 41 -5.80 24.25 -0.22
C LEU A 41 -5.09 23.80 1.05
N TYR A 42 -4.48 22.60 1.01
CA TYR A 42 -3.90 21.96 2.21
C TYR A 42 -2.40 22.18 2.35
N GLN A 43 -1.67 22.56 1.28
CA GLN A 43 -0.22 22.64 1.33
C GLN A 43 0.28 23.77 2.24
N THR A 44 1.17 23.39 3.15
CA THR A 44 1.88 24.33 4.03
C THR A 44 3.11 24.93 3.33
N LYS A 45 3.69 26.01 3.90
CA LYS A 45 4.86 26.69 3.32
C LYS A 45 6.10 25.79 3.22
N ASP A 46 6.20 24.79 4.08
CA ASP A 46 7.32 23.85 4.14
C ASP A 46 7.07 22.52 3.39
N GLY A 47 6.02 22.49 2.55
CA GLY A 47 5.74 21.39 1.63
C GLY A 47 4.99 20.22 2.25
N LEU A 48 4.55 20.33 3.50
CA LEU A 48 3.61 19.40 4.12
C LEU A 48 2.17 19.72 3.71
N LEU A 49 1.22 18.93 4.23
CA LEU A 49 -0.20 19.20 4.12
C LEU A 49 -0.78 19.41 5.51
N THR A 50 -1.89 20.13 5.63
CA THR A 50 -2.71 20.18 6.84
C THR A 50 -3.61 18.95 6.91
N GLU A 51 -4.05 18.57 8.10
CA GLU A 51 -4.96 17.42 8.29
C GLU A 51 -6.37 17.72 7.74
N THR A 52 -6.83 18.96 7.91
CA THR A 52 -8.13 19.43 7.43
C THR A 52 -8.00 20.79 6.71
N TYR A 53 -8.99 21.09 5.88
CA TYR A 53 -9.15 22.43 5.31
C TYR A 53 -10.63 22.89 5.39
N PRO A 54 -10.91 24.07 5.97
CA PRO A 54 -9.96 24.90 6.72
C PRO A 54 -9.35 24.17 7.90
N VAL A 55 -8.21 24.67 8.43
CA VAL A 55 -7.56 24.05 9.60
C VAL A 55 -8.53 24.09 10.78
N ASN A 56 -8.79 22.92 11.37
CA ASN A 56 -9.63 22.79 12.54
C ASN A 56 -8.78 22.91 13.82
N PRO A 57 -8.97 23.95 14.67
CA PRO A 57 -8.22 24.07 15.92
C PRO A 57 -8.57 23.01 16.97
N ASP A 58 -9.75 22.39 16.85
CA ASP A 58 -10.25 21.37 17.78
C ASP A 58 -10.18 19.95 17.16
N GLN A 59 -9.22 19.74 16.24
CA GLN A 59 -9.04 18.44 15.57
C GLN A 59 -8.80 17.33 16.60
N LYS A 60 -9.51 16.21 16.43
CA LYS A 60 -9.28 14.98 17.17
C LYS A 60 -8.83 13.88 16.22
N ILE A 61 -7.70 13.27 16.52
CA ILE A 61 -7.17 12.12 15.79
C ILE A 61 -7.38 10.88 16.63
N THR A 62 -8.26 9.99 16.14
CA THR A 62 -8.71 8.78 16.87
C THR A 62 -8.30 7.47 16.19
N TYR A 63 -7.67 7.55 15.03
CA TYR A 63 -7.24 6.37 14.25
C TYR A 63 -5.81 5.89 14.60
N LEU A 64 -5.18 6.48 15.62
CA LEU A 64 -3.89 6.03 16.15
C LEU A 64 -4.09 4.93 17.20
N ALA A 65 -3.01 4.23 17.55
CA ALA A 65 -3.03 3.24 18.62
C ALA A 65 -3.43 3.89 19.95
N GLY A 66 -4.10 3.13 20.82
CA GLY A 66 -4.64 3.62 22.09
C GLY A 66 -3.58 4.34 22.94
N GLY A 67 -3.94 5.49 23.50
CA GLY A 67 -3.02 6.35 24.23
C GLY A 67 -2.07 7.21 23.38
N MET A 68 -2.19 7.12 22.04
CA MET A 68 -1.44 7.95 21.08
C MET A 68 -2.32 9.00 20.40
N GLU A 69 -3.58 9.14 20.83
CA GLU A 69 -4.54 10.10 20.29
C GLU A 69 -3.99 11.52 20.39
N GLN A 70 -4.26 12.31 19.36
CA GLN A 70 -3.84 13.70 19.27
C GLN A 70 -5.05 14.60 19.19
N SER A 71 -4.96 15.78 19.79
CA SER A 71 -6.04 16.79 19.74
C SER A 71 -5.47 18.19 19.68
N GLY A 72 -6.29 19.12 19.17
CA GLY A 72 -5.93 20.52 19.02
C GLY A 72 -5.44 20.88 17.61
N THR A 73 -4.84 22.04 17.46
CA THR A 73 -4.34 22.52 16.18
C THR A 73 -3.11 21.75 15.73
N LEU A 74 -3.28 20.92 14.70
CA LEU A 74 -2.18 20.17 14.11
C LEU A 74 -1.39 21.05 13.14
N LYS A 75 -0.06 20.92 13.16
CA LYS A 75 0.86 21.67 12.28
C LYS A 75 1.05 21.02 10.92
N ALA A 76 0.71 19.75 10.80
CA ALA A 76 0.78 18.96 9.58
C ALA A 76 -0.24 17.82 9.65
N SER A 77 -0.51 17.19 8.52
CA SER A 77 -1.26 15.93 8.48
C SER A 77 -0.42 14.77 9.03
N PHE A 78 -1.11 13.72 9.45
CA PHE A 78 -0.46 12.45 9.74
C PHE A 78 0.04 11.79 8.45
N LEU A 79 0.92 10.80 8.61
CA LEU A 79 1.55 10.09 7.49
C LEU A 79 0.52 9.41 6.58
N TRP A 80 -0.45 8.72 7.17
CA TRP A 80 -1.44 7.97 6.39
C TRP A 80 -2.20 8.85 5.37
N PRO A 81 -2.89 9.95 5.75
CA PRO A 81 -3.53 10.83 4.77
C PRO A 81 -2.51 11.49 3.82
N TYR A 82 -1.28 11.82 4.30
CA TYR A 82 -0.25 12.37 3.43
C TYR A 82 0.16 11.40 2.33
N SER A 83 0.38 10.13 2.67
CA SER A 83 0.83 9.09 1.73
C SER A 83 -0.16 8.85 0.58
N GLY A 84 -1.45 9.08 0.81
CA GLY A 84 -2.48 9.00 -0.22
C GLY A 84 -2.21 9.89 -1.43
N MET A 85 -1.44 10.98 -1.26
CA MET A 85 -1.00 11.83 -2.39
C MET A 85 0.04 11.14 -3.26
N MET A 86 0.90 10.30 -2.69
CA MET A 86 1.83 9.47 -3.46
C MET A 86 1.04 8.45 -4.29
N SER A 87 0.13 7.71 -3.67
CA SER A 87 -0.75 6.74 -4.34
C SER A 87 -1.52 7.38 -5.50
N GLY A 88 -2.13 8.55 -5.27
CA GLY A 88 -2.84 9.32 -6.30
C GLY A 88 -1.95 9.72 -7.47
N CYS A 89 -0.74 10.23 -7.20
CA CYS A 89 0.22 10.61 -8.25
C CYS A 89 0.70 9.41 -9.07
N VAL A 90 1.03 8.29 -8.40
CA VAL A 90 1.48 7.05 -9.05
C VAL A 90 0.36 6.48 -9.92
N ALA A 91 -0.86 6.39 -9.39
CA ALA A 91 -2.02 5.89 -10.12
C ALA A 91 -2.35 6.76 -11.36
N LEU A 92 -2.36 8.09 -11.21
CA LEU A 92 -2.59 9.01 -12.32
C LEU A 92 -1.47 8.95 -13.38
N TYR A 93 -0.22 8.81 -12.95
CA TYR A 93 0.90 8.63 -13.87
C TYR A 93 0.77 7.30 -14.62
N LYS A 94 0.46 6.21 -13.93
CA LYS A 94 0.23 4.88 -14.52
C LYS A 94 -0.90 4.90 -15.54
N ALA A 95 -2.03 5.51 -15.20
CA ALA A 95 -3.22 5.55 -16.05
C ALA A 95 -3.09 6.44 -17.29
N THR A 96 -2.27 7.49 -17.23
CA THR A 96 -2.23 8.53 -18.28
C THR A 96 -0.91 8.63 -19.02
N GLY A 97 0.20 8.13 -18.47
CA GLY A 97 1.57 8.38 -18.95
C GLY A 97 2.00 9.86 -18.85
N ASN A 98 1.16 10.73 -18.26
CA ASN A 98 1.43 12.18 -18.23
C ASN A 98 2.50 12.52 -17.18
N LYS A 99 3.64 12.99 -17.66
CA LYS A 99 4.81 13.34 -16.83
C LYS A 99 4.54 14.43 -15.79
N LYS A 100 3.43 15.18 -15.89
CA LYS A 100 3.05 16.17 -14.87
C LYS A 100 2.89 15.53 -13.49
N TYR A 101 2.27 14.33 -13.41
CA TYR A 101 2.06 13.63 -12.15
C TYR A 101 3.37 13.11 -11.55
N LYS A 102 4.28 12.61 -12.38
CA LYS A 102 5.64 12.29 -11.97
C LYS A 102 6.35 13.54 -11.40
N LYS A 103 6.25 14.70 -12.08
CA LYS A 103 6.86 15.94 -11.61
C LYS A 103 6.27 16.40 -10.27
N ILE A 104 4.96 16.31 -10.09
CA ILE A 104 4.30 16.62 -8.81
C ILE A 104 4.82 15.70 -7.72
N LEU A 105 4.84 14.40 -7.97
CA LEU A 105 5.35 13.40 -7.02
C LEU A 105 6.79 13.73 -6.59
N GLU A 106 7.71 13.87 -7.55
CA GLU A 106 9.13 14.05 -7.27
C GLU A 106 9.50 15.42 -6.68
N LYS A 107 8.76 16.47 -7.02
CA LYS A 107 9.12 17.85 -6.63
C LYS A 107 8.32 18.38 -5.45
N ARG A 108 7.19 17.74 -5.10
CA ARG A 108 6.31 18.22 -4.04
C ARG A 108 6.03 17.14 -2.99
N ILE A 109 5.60 15.94 -3.41
CA ILE A 109 5.11 14.92 -2.47
C ILE A 109 6.27 14.18 -1.79
N LEU A 110 7.23 13.64 -2.54
CA LEU A 110 8.34 12.91 -1.95
C LEU A 110 9.20 13.77 -0.99
N PRO A 111 9.54 15.03 -1.31
CA PRO A 111 10.25 15.88 -0.35
C PRO A 111 9.49 16.15 0.95
N GLY A 112 8.15 16.25 0.88
CA GLY A 112 7.32 16.37 2.08
C GLY A 112 7.25 15.07 2.87
N MET A 113 7.14 13.92 2.18
CA MET A 113 7.11 12.60 2.81
C MET A 113 8.44 12.30 3.55
N GLU A 114 9.59 12.71 3.02
CA GLU A 114 10.88 12.53 3.70
C GLU A 114 10.95 13.25 5.05
N GLN A 115 10.08 14.22 5.35
CA GLN A 115 10.00 14.85 6.66
C GLN A 115 9.42 13.93 7.76
N TYR A 116 8.81 12.79 7.37
CA TYR A 116 8.33 11.74 8.28
C TYR A 116 9.37 10.62 8.47
N TRP A 117 10.48 10.63 7.71
CA TRP A 117 11.50 9.59 7.76
C TRP A 117 12.26 9.60 9.08
N ASP A 118 12.10 8.53 9.87
CA ASP A 118 12.79 8.33 11.13
C ASP A 118 13.93 7.33 10.96
N ASN A 119 15.15 7.82 11.03
CA ASN A 119 16.39 7.05 11.06
C ASN A 119 17.06 7.04 12.44
N SER A 120 16.42 7.63 13.44
CA SER A 120 16.89 7.60 14.82
C SER A 120 16.66 6.25 15.51
N ARG A 121 15.71 5.47 14.99
CA ARG A 121 15.37 4.11 15.42
C ARG A 121 15.55 3.14 14.25
N LEU A 122 16.11 1.94 14.52
CA LEU A 122 16.34 0.94 13.47
C LEU A 122 15.37 -0.24 13.60
N PRO A 123 14.92 -0.83 12.47
CA PRO A 123 15.14 -0.39 11.10
C PRO A 123 14.50 0.98 10.85
N ALA A 124 15.11 1.80 9.98
CA ALA A 124 14.56 3.12 9.62
C ALA A 124 13.26 2.99 8.83
N CYS A 125 12.29 3.88 9.10
CA CYS A 125 10.99 3.90 8.40
C CYS A 125 10.32 5.27 8.53
N TYR A 126 9.16 5.43 7.96
CA TYR A 126 8.32 6.60 8.19
C TYR A 126 7.55 6.46 9.51
N GLN A 127 7.62 7.48 10.38
CA GLN A 127 6.76 7.59 11.56
C GLN A 127 5.47 8.35 11.25
N SER A 128 4.46 8.25 12.10
CA SER A 128 3.12 8.76 11.84
C SER A 128 3.00 10.29 11.74
N TYR A 129 4.00 11.05 12.22
CA TYR A 129 4.01 12.52 12.19
C TYR A 129 5.41 13.06 11.87
N PRO A 130 5.56 14.29 11.30
CA PRO A 130 6.88 14.76 10.85
C PRO A 130 7.92 14.82 11.99
N THR A 131 9.13 14.34 11.72
CA THR A 131 10.21 14.15 12.72
C THR A 131 10.65 15.44 13.42
N LYS A 132 10.49 16.59 12.76
CA LYS A 132 10.76 17.92 13.37
C LYS A 132 9.84 18.23 14.55
N TYR A 133 8.76 17.50 14.74
CA TYR A 133 7.85 17.66 15.88
C TYR A 133 8.08 16.58 16.97
N GLY A 134 9.16 15.83 16.88
CA GLY A 134 9.54 14.81 17.85
C GLY A 134 9.34 13.39 17.34
N GLN A 135 9.49 12.43 18.27
CA GLN A 135 9.24 11.02 17.99
C GLN A 135 7.74 10.72 18.12
N HIS A 136 7.23 9.99 17.12
CA HIS A 136 5.84 9.56 17.05
C HIS A 136 5.72 8.06 16.81
N GLY A 137 4.51 7.54 16.85
CA GLY A 137 4.21 6.13 16.58
C GLY A 137 4.68 5.71 15.18
N ARG A 138 5.10 4.45 15.06
CA ARG A 138 5.51 3.83 13.80
C ARG A 138 4.56 2.67 13.53
N TYR A 139 3.83 2.77 12.42
CA TYR A 139 2.81 1.80 12.04
C TYR A 139 3.29 0.99 10.86
N TYR A 140 3.12 -0.33 10.94
CA TYR A 140 3.59 -1.23 9.89
C TYR A 140 2.77 -1.06 8.62
N ASP A 141 1.46 -0.93 8.73
CA ASP A 141 0.54 -0.73 7.59
C ASP A 141 0.79 0.59 6.84
N ASP A 142 1.01 1.72 7.52
CA ASP A 142 1.38 2.99 6.88
C ASP A 142 2.59 2.80 5.94
N ASN A 143 3.60 2.10 6.42
CA ASN A 143 4.82 1.86 5.67
C ASN A 143 4.65 0.84 4.54
N ILE A 144 3.69 -0.08 4.67
CA ILE A 144 3.36 -1.04 3.61
C ILE A 144 2.76 -0.32 2.40
N TRP A 145 1.78 0.57 2.60
CA TRP A 145 1.18 1.33 1.51
C TRP A 145 2.21 2.14 0.74
N ILE A 146 3.12 2.80 1.45
CA ILE A 146 4.22 3.56 0.85
C ILE A 146 5.17 2.64 0.07
N ALA A 147 5.49 1.45 0.61
CA ALA A 147 6.35 0.47 -0.07
C ALA A 147 5.71 -0.07 -1.35
N LEU A 148 4.39 -0.31 -1.35
CA LEU A 148 3.62 -0.69 -2.54
C LEU A 148 3.70 0.38 -3.62
N ASP A 149 3.51 1.64 -3.26
CA ASP A 149 3.63 2.76 -4.18
C ASP A 149 5.05 2.91 -4.75
N TYR A 150 6.09 2.67 -3.95
CA TYR A 150 7.47 2.65 -4.44
C TYR A 150 7.72 1.50 -5.42
N CYS A 151 7.13 0.31 -5.21
CA CYS A 151 7.19 -0.78 -6.18
C CYS A 151 6.53 -0.38 -7.51
N ASP A 152 5.33 0.18 -7.46
CA ASP A 152 4.60 0.62 -8.67
C ASP A 152 5.35 1.77 -9.36
N TYR A 153 5.90 2.70 -8.61
CA TYR A 153 6.69 3.79 -9.16
C TYR A 153 7.99 3.30 -9.81
N TYR A 154 8.64 2.28 -9.22
CA TYR A 154 9.80 1.63 -9.84
C TYR A 154 9.43 0.96 -11.18
N GLN A 155 8.32 0.24 -11.25
CA GLN A 155 7.84 -0.38 -12.49
C GLN A 155 7.63 0.64 -13.61
N LEU A 156 7.17 1.85 -13.27
CA LEU A 156 6.92 2.92 -14.23
C LEU A 156 8.16 3.70 -14.65
N THR A 157 9.20 3.73 -13.83
CA THR A 157 10.33 4.66 -14.00
C THR A 157 11.70 4.01 -14.04
N HIS A 158 11.80 2.78 -13.55
CA HIS A 158 13.05 2.04 -13.35
C HIS A 158 14.10 2.81 -12.52
N LYS A 159 13.66 3.68 -11.59
CA LYS A 159 14.55 4.42 -10.69
C LYS A 159 15.03 3.50 -9.57
N PRO A 160 16.33 3.12 -9.48
CA PRO A 160 16.81 2.17 -8.47
C PRO A 160 16.48 2.58 -7.04
N ALA A 161 16.59 3.87 -6.71
CA ALA A 161 16.28 4.40 -5.38
C ALA A 161 14.84 4.08 -4.92
N SER A 162 13.88 3.92 -5.85
CA SER A 162 12.50 3.53 -5.48
C SER A 162 12.44 2.08 -5.02
N LEU A 163 13.14 1.17 -5.72
CA LEU A 163 13.21 -0.23 -5.31
C LEU A 163 13.97 -0.38 -3.98
N GLU A 164 15.09 0.34 -3.83
CA GLU A 164 15.87 0.36 -2.59
C GLU A 164 15.03 0.82 -1.39
N LYS A 165 14.21 1.87 -1.56
CA LYS A 165 13.30 2.34 -0.52
C LYS A 165 12.23 1.30 -0.21
N ALA A 166 11.62 0.65 -1.21
CA ALA A 166 10.65 -0.42 -1.00
C ALA A 166 11.25 -1.61 -0.23
N VAL A 167 12.48 -2.00 -0.55
CA VAL A 167 13.20 -3.06 0.16
C VAL A 167 13.53 -2.66 1.60
N ALA A 168 13.97 -1.42 1.84
CA ALA A 168 14.23 -0.93 3.19
C ALA A 168 12.95 -0.93 4.05
N LEU A 169 11.83 -0.48 3.47
CA LEU A 169 10.54 -0.53 4.14
C LEU A 169 10.08 -1.96 4.41
N TYR A 170 10.29 -2.89 3.48
CA TYR A 170 10.00 -4.30 3.70
C TYR A 170 10.76 -4.86 4.92
N GLN A 171 12.03 -4.49 5.09
CA GLN A 171 12.82 -4.90 6.27
C GLN A 171 12.20 -4.38 7.57
N TYR A 172 11.75 -3.12 7.57
CA TYR A 172 11.04 -2.55 8.71
C TYR A 172 9.72 -3.30 8.97
N ILE A 173 8.89 -3.49 7.95
CA ILE A 173 7.58 -4.13 8.06
C ILE A 173 7.71 -5.53 8.67
N TYR A 174 8.66 -6.33 8.18
CA TYR A 174 8.86 -7.68 8.69
C TYR A 174 9.64 -7.75 10.02
N SER A 175 10.19 -6.64 10.52
CA SER A 175 10.62 -6.54 11.93
C SER A 175 9.44 -6.60 12.91
N GLY A 176 8.21 -6.36 12.43
CA GLY A 176 6.97 -6.53 13.16
C GLY A 176 6.39 -7.95 13.15
N TRP A 177 7.02 -8.88 12.44
CA TRP A 177 6.64 -10.30 12.49
C TRP A 177 6.97 -10.91 13.85
N SER A 178 6.10 -11.74 14.37
CA SER A 178 6.36 -12.52 15.59
C SER A 178 5.65 -13.86 15.49
N ASP A 179 6.24 -14.90 16.10
CA ASP A 179 5.68 -16.27 16.11
C ASP A 179 4.55 -16.44 17.13
N GLU A 180 4.29 -15.43 17.95
CA GLU A 180 3.14 -15.41 18.83
C GLU A 180 1.86 -15.59 18.01
N ILE A 181 0.96 -16.45 18.48
CA ILE A 181 -0.24 -16.92 17.76
C ILE A 181 0.06 -17.47 16.35
N GLY A 182 1.25 -18.07 16.18
CA GLY A 182 1.63 -18.81 14.97
C GLY A 182 2.05 -17.95 13.77
N GLY A 183 2.53 -16.73 13.99
CA GLY A 183 3.00 -15.82 12.93
C GLY A 183 2.26 -14.49 12.89
N GLY A 184 2.48 -13.73 11.79
CA GLY A 184 1.81 -12.47 11.51
C GLY A 184 2.52 -11.22 12.02
N ILE A 185 2.21 -10.11 11.37
CA ILE A 185 2.80 -8.78 11.61
C ILE A 185 1.87 -7.98 12.54
N PHE A 186 2.45 -7.34 13.55
CA PHE A 186 1.74 -6.39 14.41
C PHE A 186 1.28 -5.15 13.63
N TRP A 187 0.40 -4.36 14.23
CA TRP A 187 -0.07 -3.10 13.65
C TRP A 187 0.85 -1.93 13.99
N CYS A 188 1.15 -1.75 15.27
CA CYS A 188 1.96 -0.64 15.79
C CYS A 188 3.22 -1.18 16.46
N GLU A 189 4.38 -0.58 16.17
CA GLU A 189 5.66 -1.00 16.74
C GLU A 189 5.71 -0.78 18.26
N GLN A 190 5.14 0.31 18.75
CA GLN A 190 5.14 0.67 20.17
C GLN A 190 4.06 -0.05 20.97
N GLN A 191 3.07 -0.68 20.29
CA GLN A 191 1.96 -1.39 20.94
C GLN A 191 1.75 -2.74 20.24
N LYS A 192 2.54 -3.74 20.64
CA LYS A 192 2.49 -5.09 20.08
C LYS A 192 1.41 -5.93 20.74
N GLU A 193 0.15 -5.50 20.65
CA GLU A 193 -0.99 -6.13 21.33
C GLU A 193 -1.85 -6.97 20.39
N ALA A 194 -1.92 -6.58 19.10
CA ALA A 194 -2.75 -7.24 18.12
C ALA A 194 -2.10 -7.24 16.73
N LYS A 195 -2.46 -8.26 15.93
CA LYS A 195 -2.06 -8.41 14.54
C LYS A 195 -3.26 -8.14 13.65
N HIS A 196 -3.12 -7.15 12.77
CA HIS A 196 -4.23 -6.62 11.99
C HIS A 196 -4.19 -7.12 10.55
N THR A 197 -5.36 -7.25 9.93
CA THR A 197 -5.45 -7.60 8.51
C THR A 197 -4.79 -6.53 7.64
N CYS A 198 -4.94 -5.24 7.99
CA CYS A 198 -4.31 -4.13 7.27
C CYS A 198 -2.77 -4.14 7.28
N SER A 199 -2.14 -4.86 8.23
CA SER A 199 -0.68 -5.07 8.22
C SER A 199 -0.28 -6.35 7.47
N ASN A 200 -1.11 -7.36 7.44
CA ASN A 200 -0.76 -8.68 6.92
C ASN A 200 -1.18 -8.89 5.46
N ALA A 201 -2.40 -8.54 5.08
CA ALA A 201 -2.88 -8.68 3.72
C ALA A 201 -2.04 -7.89 2.70
N PRO A 202 -1.81 -6.56 2.87
CA PRO A 202 -1.00 -5.81 1.92
C PRO A 202 0.50 -6.17 2.00
N SER A 203 1.02 -6.72 3.12
CA SER A 203 2.38 -7.27 3.17
C SER A 203 2.56 -8.48 2.26
N THR A 204 1.53 -9.30 2.11
CA THR A 204 1.52 -10.39 1.12
C THR A 204 1.66 -9.83 -0.29
N VAL A 205 0.87 -8.82 -0.63
CA VAL A 205 0.95 -8.14 -1.94
C VAL A 205 2.34 -7.56 -2.18
N LEU A 206 2.91 -6.89 -1.16
CA LEU A 206 4.26 -6.33 -1.23
C LEU A 206 5.32 -7.40 -1.47
N GLY A 207 5.24 -8.53 -0.77
CA GLY A 207 6.16 -9.65 -0.96
C GLY A 207 6.13 -10.18 -2.39
N VAL A 208 4.94 -10.41 -2.97
CA VAL A 208 4.83 -10.86 -4.37
C VAL A 208 5.35 -9.80 -5.34
N LYS A 209 5.03 -8.52 -5.13
CA LYS A 209 5.58 -7.43 -5.97
C LYS A 209 7.12 -7.38 -5.92
N LEU A 210 7.72 -7.48 -4.73
CA LEU A 210 9.19 -7.51 -4.59
C LEU A 210 9.79 -8.74 -5.25
N TYR A 211 9.18 -9.92 -5.12
CA TYR A 211 9.60 -11.10 -5.87
C TYR A 211 9.59 -10.86 -7.39
N ARG A 212 8.53 -10.27 -7.93
CA ARG A 212 8.46 -9.93 -9.36
C ARG A 212 9.58 -9.01 -9.82
N LEU A 213 9.93 -8.04 -8.99
CA LEU A 213 10.93 -7.02 -9.31
C LEU A 213 12.37 -7.50 -9.12
N THR A 214 12.61 -8.35 -8.12
CA THR A 214 13.97 -8.78 -7.73
C THR A 214 14.32 -10.21 -8.11
N LYS A 215 13.31 -11.07 -8.34
CA LYS A 215 13.42 -12.52 -8.50
C LYS A 215 14.02 -13.26 -7.29
N ASP A 216 14.10 -12.62 -6.14
CA ASP A 216 14.54 -13.24 -4.89
C ASP A 216 13.37 -14.01 -4.25
N ALA A 217 13.49 -15.35 -4.23
CA ALA A 217 12.44 -16.26 -3.78
C ALA A 217 12.01 -16.02 -2.32
N LYS A 218 12.88 -15.47 -1.48
CA LYS A 218 12.54 -15.18 -0.07
C LYS A 218 11.28 -14.32 0.08
N TYR A 219 11.05 -13.38 -0.85
CA TYR A 219 9.86 -12.52 -0.81
C TYR A 219 8.58 -13.30 -1.10
N LEU A 220 8.62 -14.21 -2.07
CA LEU A 220 7.46 -15.04 -2.41
C LEU A 220 7.13 -16.03 -1.28
N GLU A 221 8.15 -16.70 -0.72
CA GLU A 221 7.95 -17.66 0.39
C GLU A 221 7.35 -16.95 1.61
N LYS A 222 7.87 -15.76 1.96
CA LYS A 222 7.33 -15.00 3.08
C LYS A 222 5.92 -14.45 2.81
N ALA A 223 5.60 -14.11 1.56
CA ALA A 223 4.26 -13.73 1.15
C ALA A 223 3.26 -14.89 1.31
N LYS A 224 3.64 -16.11 0.90
CA LYS A 224 2.81 -17.32 1.08
C LYS A 224 2.52 -17.59 2.56
N GLU A 225 3.56 -17.49 3.40
CA GLU A 225 3.43 -17.65 4.85
C GLU A 225 2.47 -16.61 5.46
N THR A 226 2.64 -15.34 5.09
CA THR A 226 1.80 -14.24 5.58
C THR A 226 0.35 -14.40 5.12
N TYR A 227 0.13 -14.80 3.86
CA TYR A 227 -1.20 -15.10 3.32
C TYR A 227 -1.90 -16.21 4.11
N ALA A 228 -1.20 -17.34 4.29
CA ALA A 228 -1.74 -18.49 4.99
C ALA A 228 -2.11 -18.15 6.44
N TRP A 229 -1.26 -17.40 7.13
CA TRP A 229 -1.53 -16.93 8.48
C TRP A 229 -2.78 -16.02 8.51
N THR A 230 -2.86 -15.04 7.61
CA THR A 230 -3.99 -14.08 7.56
C THR A 230 -5.31 -14.82 7.29
N LYS A 231 -5.33 -15.71 6.30
CA LYS A 231 -6.50 -16.52 5.98
C LYS A 231 -6.94 -17.37 7.17
N LYS A 232 -6.00 -18.07 7.81
CA LYS A 232 -6.29 -18.97 8.94
C LYS A 232 -6.91 -18.25 10.14
N HIS A 233 -6.44 -17.04 10.45
CA HIS A 233 -6.78 -16.36 11.70
C HIS A 233 -7.84 -15.26 11.53
N LEU A 234 -7.99 -14.69 10.34
CA LEU A 234 -8.79 -13.49 10.13
C LEU A 234 -9.86 -13.61 9.03
N CYS A 235 -9.94 -14.75 8.32
CA CYS A 235 -11.03 -14.99 7.38
C CYS A 235 -12.29 -15.44 8.13
N ASP A 236 -13.43 -14.79 7.88
CA ASP A 236 -14.74 -15.23 8.35
C ASP A 236 -15.20 -16.43 7.51
N PRO A 237 -15.43 -17.60 8.10
CA PRO A 237 -15.85 -18.78 7.34
C PRO A 237 -17.28 -18.69 6.78
N THR A 238 -18.06 -17.69 7.20
CA THR A 238 -19.46 -17.54 6.78
C THR A 238 -19.66 -16.78 5.48
N ASP A 239 -18.81 -15.78 5.22
CA ASP A 239 -18.89 -14.91 4.05
C ASP A 239 -17.54 -14.69 3.34
N HIS A 240 -16.46 -15.31 3.86
CA HIS A 240 -15.09 -15.22 3.34
C HIS A 240 -14.49 -13.79 3.35
N LEU A 241 -15.11 -12.84 4.05
CA LEU A 241 -14.54 -11.52 4.29
C LEU A 241 -13.56 -11.56 5.47
N TYR A 242 -12.73 -10.52 5.59
CA TYR A 242 -11.68 -10.51 6.59
C TYR A 242 -12.02 -9.59 7.76
N TRP A 243 -11.93 -10.16 8.97
CA TRP A 243 -12.01 -9.45 10.24
C TRP A 243 -10.83 -8.49 10.42
N ASP A 244 -11.01 -7.49 11.28
CA ASP A 244 -10.01 -6.45 11.50
C ASP A 244 -8.71 -6.98 12.10
N ASN A 245 -8.78 -7.61 13.27
CA ASN A 245 -7.59 -8.03 13.99
C ASN A 245 -7.81 -9.21 14.93
N ILE A 246 -6.70 -9.78 15.41
CA ILE A 246 -6.65 -10.75 16.48
C ILE A 246 -5.59 -10.33 17.50
N ASN A 247 -5.96 -10.32 18.80
CA ASN A 247 -4.99 -10.01 19.86
C ASN A 247 -4.20 -11.26 20.27
N LEU A 248 -3.14 -11.07 21.08
CA LEU A 248 -2.26 -12.16 21.52
C LEU A 248 -2.95 -13.22 22.40
N LYS A 249 -4.15 -12.95 22.92
CA LYS A 249 -4.99 -13.91 23.66
C LYS A 249 -5.93 -14.69 22.74
N GLY A 250 -5.84 -14.51 21.41
CA GLY A 250 -6.69 -15.19 20.43
C GLY A 250 -8.09 -14.58 20.27
N LYS A 251 -8.38 -13.44 20.89
CA LYS A 251 -9.67 -12.75 20.72
C LYS A 251 -9.66 -11.96 19.41
N VAL A 252 -10.60 -12.27 18.52
CA VAL A 252 -10.79 -11.62 17.22
C VAL A 252 -11.72 -10.43 17.34
N SER A 253 -11.33 -9.29 16.78
CA SER A 253 -12.19 -8.13 16.51
C SER A 253 -12.84 -8.35 15.14
N LYS A 254 -14.18 -8.46 15.13
CA LYS A 254 -14.94 -8.96 13.96
C LYS A 254 -15.44 -7.85 13.03
N GLU A 255 -15.01 -6.62 13.23
CA GLU A 255 -15.24 -5.52 12.28
C GLU A 255 -14.63 -5.89 10.93
N LYS A 256 -15.30 -5.51 9.83
CA LYS A 256 -14.88 -5.78 8.46
C LYS A 256 -14.73 -4.47 7.70
N TYR A 257 -13.53 -4.25 7.19
CA TYR A 257 -13.23 -3.09 6.36
C TYR A 257 -12.98 -3.56 4.91
N ALA A 258 -13.62 -2.90 3.94
CA ALA A 258 -13.54 -3.29 2.53
C ALA A 258 -12.11 -3.40 2.00
N TYR A 259 -11.20 -2.51 2.44
CA TYR A 259 -9.80 -2.56 2.01
C TYR A 259 -9.07 -3.81 2.49
N ASN A 260 -9.42 -4.39 3.65
CA ASN A 260 -8.83 -5.62 4.16
C ASN A 260 -9.14 -6.81 3.22
N SER A 261 -10.42 -6.99 2.90
CA SER A 261 -10.86 -8.04 1.97
C SER A 261 -10.33 -7.79 0.55
N GLY A 262 -10.34 -6.53 0.08
CA GLY A 262 -9.77 -6.16 -1.21
C GLY A 262 -8.29 -6.49 -1.35
N GLN A 263 -7.49 -6.30 -0.29
CA GLN A 263 -6.08 -6.68 -0.29
C GLN A 263 -5.87 -8.19 -0.30
N MET A 264 -6.73 -8.96 0.36
CA MET A 264 -6.67 -10.44 0.30
C MET A 264 -7.09 -10.98 -1.07
N ILE A 265 -8.06 -10.36 -1.74
CA ILE A 265 -8.38 -10.66 -3.15
C ILE A 265 -7.15 -10.43 -4.03
N GLN A 266 -6.53 -9.25 -3.92
CA GLN A 266 -5.33 -8.93 -4.68
C GLN A 266 -4.19 -9.91 -4.37
N ALA A 267 -3.94 -10.22 -3.10
CA ALA A 267 -2.92 -11.17 -2.67
C ALA A 267 -3.13 -12.57 -3.27
N GLY A 268 -4.36 -13.08 -3.22
CA GLY A 268 -4.71 -14.37 -3.79
C GLY A 268 -4.49 -14.42 -5.30
N VAL A 269 -4.96 -13.42 -6.05
CA VAL A 269 -4.73 -13.33 -7.50
C VAL A 269 -3.23 -13.30 -7.83
N LEU A 270 -2.45 -12.46 -7.11
CA LEU A 270 -1.01 -12.36 -7.37
C LEU A 270 -0.25 -13.65 -7.04
N LEU A 271 -0.63 -14.34 -5.96
CA LEU A 271 -0.03 -15.63 -5.60
C LEU A 271 -0.38 -16.72 -6.64
N TYR A 272 -1.63 -16.76 -7.11
CA TYR A 272 -2.03 -17.65 -8.20
C TYR A 272 -1.19 -17.41 -9.47
N GLU A 273 -1.03 -16.15 -9.87
CA GLU A 273 -0.23 -15.79 -11.06
C GLU A 273 1.24 -16.24 -10.96
N GLU A 274 1.83 -16.26 -9.75
CA GLU A 274 3.23 -16.68 -9.57
C GLU A 274 3.40 -18.18 -9.32
N THR A 275 2.39 -18.87 -8.78
CA THR A 275 2.52 -20.27 -8.34
C THR A 275 1.75 -21.26 -9.21
N GLY A 276 0.70 -20.81 -9.90
CA GLY A 276 -0.26 -21.68 -10.60
C GLY A 276 -1.19 -22.45 -9.66
N ASP A 277 -1.14 -22.23 -8.34
CA ASP A 277 -1.99 -22.92 -7.37
C ASP A 277 -3.39 -22.28 -7.36
N GLU A 278 -4.36 -23.06 -7.90
CA GLU A 278 -5.76 -22.63 -8.06
C GLU A 278 -6.46 -22.31 -6.72
N GLN A 279 -5.94 -22.80 -5.60
CA GLN A 279 -6.53 -22.52 -4.30
C GLN A 279 -6.50 -21.02 -3.99
N TYR A 280 -5.42 -20.30 -4.36
CA TYR A 280 -5.33 -18.85 -4.18
C TYR A 280 -6.39 -18.09 -5.00
N LEU A 281 -6.63 -18.52 -6.25
CA LEU A 281 -7.66 -17.92 -7.10
C LEU A 281 -9.05 -18.20 -6.55
N HIS A 282 -9.32 -19.43 -6.12
CA HIS A 282 -10.59 -19.81 -5.51
C HIS A 282 -10.90 -18.98 -4.25
N ASP A 283 -9.91 -18.81 -3.37
CA ASP A 283 -10.04 -17.99 -2.18
C ASP A 283 -10.37 -16.51 -2.52
N ALA A 284 -9.68 -15.96 -3.52
CA ALA A 284 -9.94 -14.59 -3.98
C ALA A 284 -11.36 -14.43 -4.55
N GLN A 285 -11.84 -15.42 -5.31
CA GLN A 285 -13.21 -15.44 -5.84
C GLN A 285 -14.26 -15.54 -4.74
N GLN A 286 -14.05 -16.39 -3.72
CA GLN A 286 -14.94 -16.48 -2.57
C GLN A 286 -15.02 -15.16 -1.81
N THR A 287 -13.89 -14.52 -1.55
CA THR A 287 -13.85 -13.20 -0.90
C THR A 287 -14.54 -12.13 -1.75
N ALA A 288 -14.33 -12.13 -3.06
CA ALA A 288 -15.01 -11.19 -3.97
C ALA A 288 -16.52 -11.41 -4.04
N ALA A 289 -17.00 -12.64 -3.89
CA ALA A 289 -18.43 -12.93 -3.85
C ALA A 289 -19.11 -12.51 -2.53
N GLY A 290 -18.33 -12.37 -1.43
CA GLY A 290 -18.81 -11.89 -0.13
C GLY A 290 -18.89 -10.37 -0.02
N THR A 291 -18.29 -9.61 -0.99
CA THR A 291 -18.34 -8.14 -1.04
C THR A 291 -19.55 -7.64 -1.81
#